data_22a6236efc5900fbd3f4f71337595cd7
#
_entry.id   22a6236efc5900fbd3f4f71337595cd7
#
_cell.length_a   1.000
_cell.length_b   1.000
_cell.length_c   1.000
_cell.angle_alpha   90.00
_cell.angle_beta   90.00
_cell.angle_gamma   90.00
#
_symmetry.space_group_name_H-M   'P 1'
#
loop_
_entity.id
_entity.type
_entity.pdbx_description
1 polymer ?
#
loop_
_entity_poly.entity_id
_entity_poly.type
_entity_poly.pdbx_seq_one_letter_code
_entity_poly.pdbx_strand_id
1 'polypeptide(L)'
;MSCCAPPLPLDGAPDPSAARQEIRLASRDLGNGLRQSDLSVPGLHCAACIRAVETGLARLPGVAQVRVNLSTRRVAVQWRGEEAPELLTALAGLGYPGHLFESEADGKDPERDRLMRALAVSGFCAMNIMLLSVSVWSGAEPETRRAFHWISGAIALPCLIYSGRIFF
;
A
#
# COMPACT_ATOMS: atom_id res chain seq x y z
N MET A 1 -16.42 29.08 -1.44
CA MET A 1 -15.88 28.15 -2.43
C MET A 1 -15.98 26.77 -1.83
N SER A 2 -17.00 26.01 -2.26
CA SER A 2 -17.35 24.69 -1.67
C SER A 2 -16.42 23.63 -2.21
N CYS A 3 -15.46 23.14 -1.40
CA CYS A 3 -14.58 22.03 -1.76
C CYS A 3 -15.21 20.63 -1.58
N CYS A 4 -16.49 20.57 -1.25
CA CYS A 4 -17.23 19.32 -1.07
C CYS A 4 -18.29 19.21 -2.17
N ALA A 5 -17.90 18.71 -3.34
CA ALA A 5 -18.89 18.20 -4.29
C ALA A 5 -19.52 16.93 -3.69
N PRO A 6 -20.85 16.78 -3.71
CA PRO A 6 -21.47 15.53 -3.27
C PRO A 6 -21.01 14.38 -4.17
N PRO A 7 -20.70 13.22 -3.61
CA PRO A 7 -20.34 12.05 -4.40
C PRO A 7 -21.54 11.63 -5.25
N LEU A 8 -21.25 11.23 -6.50
CA LEU A 8 -22.23 10.64 -7.40
C LEU A 8 -22.85 9.39 -6.75
N PRO A 9 -24.17 9.17 -6.89
CA PRO A 9 -24.80 7.95 -6.41
C PRO A 9 -24.20 6.75 -7.16
N LEU A 10 -23.57 5.85 -6.42
CA LEU A 10 -23.16 4.56 -6.95
C LEU A 10 -24.44 3.70 -7.05
N ASP A 11 -24.92 3.47 -8.25
CA ASP A 11 -25.92 2.45 -8.54
C ASP A 11 -25.35 1.08 -8.14
N GLY A 12 -25.88 0.53 -7.05
CA GLY A 12 -25.46 -0.76 -6.49
C GLY A 12 -24.92 -0.62 -5.07
N ALA A 13 -25.72 -0.11 -4.12
CA ALA A 13 -25.41 -0.28 -2.71
C ALA A 13 -25.35 -1.81 -2.41
N PRO A 14 -24.21 -2.33 -1.92
CA PRO A 14 -24.11 -3.76 -1.61
C PRO A 14 -25.17 -4.08 -0.55
N ASP A 15 -25.76 -5.27 -0.66
CA ASP A 15 -26.68 -5.78 0.35
C ASP A 15 -26.01 -5.68 1.72
N PRO A 16 -26.62 -4.98 2.70
CA PRO A 16 -25.98 -4.74 4.00
C PRO A 16 -25.65 -6.03 4.75
N SER A 17 -26.32 -7.12 4.44
CA SER A 17 -26.04 -8.44 5.01
C SER A 17 -24.78 -9.05 4.41
N ALA A 18 -24.61 -8.98 3.09
CA ALA A 18 -23.42 -9.46 2.38
C ALA A 18 -22.19 -8.63 2.79
N ALA A 19 -22.33 -7.30 2.84
CA ALA A 19 -21.25 -6.41 3.26
C ALA A 19 -20.76 -6.69 4.69
N ARG A 20 -21.67 -6.99 5.64
CA ARG A 20 -21.29 -7.39 7.01
C ARG A 20 -20.52 -8.71 7.04
N GLN A 21 -20.95 -9.67 6.23
CA GLN A 21 -20.27 -10.96 6.15
C GLN A 21 -18.87 -10.83 5.56
N GLU A 22 -18.70 -10.03 4.52
CA GLU A 22 -17.38 -9.71 3.93
C GLU A 22 -16.47 -9.02 4.95
N ILE A 23 -16.97 -8.01 5.67
CA ILE A 23 -16.21 -7.32 6.73
C ILE A 23 -15.75 -8.32 7.79
N ARG A 24 -16.61 -9.26 8.19
CA ARG A 24 -16.28 -10.28 9.18
C ARG A 24 -15.19 -11.23 8.68
N LEU A 25 -15.29 -11.70 7.43
CA LEU A 25 -14.32 -12.62 6.82
C LEU A 25 -12.95 -11.96 6.62
N ALA A 26 -12.94 -10.69 6.21
CA ALA A 26 -11.71 -9.92 5.99
C ALA A 26 -11.14 -9.34 7.31
N SER A 27 -11.84 -9.44 8.44
CA SER A 27 -11.36 -8.90 9.71
C SER A 27 -10.26 -9.75 10.33
N ARG A 28 -9.22 -9.06 10.85
CA ARG A 28 -8.16 -9.69 11.63
C ARG A 28 -8.57 -9.78 13.09
N ASP A 29 -8.40 -10.95 13.70
CA ASP A 29 -8.59 -11.13 15.14
C ASP A 29 -7.37 -10.58 15.89
N LEU A 30 -7.60 -9.66 16.83
CA LEU A 30 -6.59 -9.07 17.70
C LEU A 30 -6.52 -9.75 19.07
N GLY A 31 -7.36 -10.76 19.33
CA GLY A 31 -7.55 -11.37 20.63
C GLY A 31 -8.51 -10.58 21.52
N ASN A 32 -8.90 -11.18 22.66
CA ASN A 32 -9.85 -10.59 23.62
C ASN A 32 -11.22 -10.20 23.03
N GLY A 33 -11.65 -10.87 21.96
CA GLY A 33 -12.90 -10.57 21.28
C GLY A 33 -12.89 -9.25 20.48
N LEU A 34 -11.72 -8.68 20.26
CA LEU A 34 -11.49 -7.51 19.40
C LEU A 34 -11.13 -7.98 18.00
N ARG A 35 -11.80 -7.40 17.00
CA ARG A 35 -11.50 -7.59 15.58
C ARG A 35 -11.17 -6.25 14.95
N GLN A 36 -10.32 -6.27 13.94
CA GLN A 36 -9.97 -5.11 13.16
C GLN A 36 -10.32 -5.31 11.70
N SER A 37 -11.01 -4.34 11.14
CA SER A 37 -11.30 -4.25 9.70
C SER A 37 -10.65 -3.00 9.13
N ASP A 38 -9.98 -3.16 8.01
CA ASP A 38 -9.34 -2.06 7.29
C ASP A 38 -10.20 -1.72 6.06
N LEU A 39 -10.56 -0.45 5.93
CA LEU A 39 -11.39 0.08 4.85
C LEU A 39 -10.58 1.07 4.01
N SER A 40 -10.78 1.06 2.71
CA SER A 40 -10.26 2.07 1.80
C SER A 40 -11.33 3.12 1.55
N VAL A 41 -10.99 4.39 1.79
CA VAL A 41 -11.90 5.53 1.63
C VAL A 41 -11.22 6.60 0.78
N PRO A 42 -11.34 6.54 -0.55
CA PRO A 42 -10.63 7.44 -1.47
C PRO A 42 -10.98 8.93 -1.29
N GLY A 43 -12.17 9.22 -0.75
CA GLY A 43 -12.68 10.58 -0.54
C GLY A 43 -12.04 11.36 0.61
N LEU A 44 -11.07 10.79 1.34
CA LEU A 44 -10.39 11.47 2.45
C LEU A 44 -9.30 12.42 1.94
N HIS A 45 -9.49 13.72 2.16
CA HIS A 45 -8.55 14.74 1.67
C HIS A 45 -8.09 15.75 2.74
N CYS A 46 -8.76 15.85 3.89
CA CYS A 46 -8.48 16.87 4.89
C CYS A 46 -8.72 16.40 6.33
N ALA A 47 -8.20 17.17 7.29
CA ALA A 47 -8.36 16.88 8.71
C ALA A 47 -9.83 16.90 9.19
N ALA A 48 -10.67 17.71 8.57
CA ALA A 48 -12.11 17.73 8.86
C ALA A 48 -12.79 16.42 8.46
N CYS A 49 -12.40 15.84 7.32
CA CYS A 49 -12.87 14.53 6.86
C CYS A 49 -12.49 13.43 7.86
N ILE A 50 -11.26 13.48 8.41
CA ILE A 50 -10.81 12.51 9.43
C ILE A 50 -11.77 12.55 10.63
N ARG A 51 -12.01 13.75 11.19
CA ARG A 51 -12.89 13.91 12.34
C ARG A 51 -14.34 13.48 12.07
N ALA A 52 -14.85 13.78 10.89
CA ALA A 52 -16.20 13.38 10.49
C ALA A 52 -16.34 11.86 10.46
N VAL A 53 -15.37 11.16 9.84
CA VAL A 53 -15.37 9.70 9.73
C VAL A 53 -15.12 9.04 11.09
N GLU A 54 -14.12 9.49 11.86
CA GLU A 54 -13.82 8.93 13.18
C GLU A 54 -15.02 9.09 14.13
N THR A 55 -15.60 10.30 14.19
CA THR A 55 -16.75 10.58 15.06
C THR A 55 -18.00 9.83 14.60
N GLY A 56 -18.21 9.74 13.29
CA GLY A 56 -19.38 9.04 12.74
C GLY A 56 -19.33 7.55 12.99
N LEU A 57 -18.21 6.89 12.72
CA LEU A 57 -18.05 5.46 12.94
C LEU A 57 -17.96 5.08 14.42
N ALA A 58 -17.39 5.94 15.27
CA ALA A 58 -17.32 5.69 16.72
C ALA A 58 -18.69 5.65 17.40
N ARG A 59 -19.73 6.18 16.76
CA ARG A 59 -21.13 6.13 17.26
C ARG A 59 -21.82 4.79 17.01
N LEU A 60 -21.24 3.95 16.15
CA LEU A 60 -21.83 2.66 15.82
C LEU A 60 -21.70 1.69 17.00
N PRO A 61 -22.74 0.89 17.28
CA PRO A 61 -22.69 -0.12 18.33
C PRO A 61 -21.60 -1.16 18.01
N GLY A 62 -20.85 -1.54 19.03
CA GLY A 62 -19.77 -2.53 18.89
C GLY A 62 -18.42 -1.96 18.43
N VAL A 63 -18.35 -0.71 17.95
CA VAL A 63 -17.08 -0.07 17.58
C VAL A 63 -16.32 0.36 18.83
N ALA A 64 -15.08 -0.12 18.97
CA ALA A 64 -14.20 0.19 20.10
C ALA A 64 -13.24 1.34 19.78
N GLN A 65 -12.69 1.36 18.58
CA GLN A 65 -11.74 2.38 18.15
C GLN A 65 -11.79 2.57 16.64
N VAL A 66 -11.64 3.81 16.18
CA VAL A 66 -11.49 4.15 14.77
C VAL A 66 -10.21 4.95 14.60
N ARG A 67 -9.42 4.63 13.59
CA ARG A 67 -8.24 5.38 13.20
C ARG A 67 -8.22 5.60 11.70
N VAL A 68 -8.08 6.86 11.30
CA VAL A 68 -7.99 7.26 9.90
C VAL A 68 -6.55 7.61 9.56
N ASN A 69 -6.03 7.02 8.48
CA ASN A 69 -4.74 7.38 7.91
C ASN A 69 -4.96 8.10 6.57
N LEU A 70 -4.67 9.40 6.56
CA LEU A 70 -4.87 10.24 5.39
C LEU A 70 -3.91 9.91 4.24
N SER A 71 -2.66 9.57 4.55
CA SER A 71 -1.64 9.28 3.54
C SER A 71 -1.97 8.03 2.72
N THR A 72 -2.54 7.03 3.36
CA THR A 72 -2.95 5.77 2.71
C THR A 72 -4.43 5.73 2.38
N ARG A 73 -5.22 6.75 2.81
CA ARG A 73 -6.68 6.80 2.68
C ARG A 73 -7.38 5.57 3.27
N ARG A 74 -6.80 5.04 4.35
CA ARG A 74 -7.30 3.86 5.06
C ARG A 74 -7.95 4.25 6.37
N VAL A 75 -9.00 3.52 6.69
CA VAL A 75 -9.71 3.62 7.97
C VAL A 75 -9.63 2.26 8.65
N ALA A 76 -8.90 2.19 9.75
CA ALA A 76 -8.82 1.01 10.60
C ALA A 76 -9.90 1.12 11.69
N VAL A 77 -10.81 0.16 11.72
CA VAL A 77 -11.90 0.11 12.71
C VAL A 77 -11.73 -1.14 13.56
N GLN A 78 -11.62 -0.93 14.86
CA GLN A 78 -11.62 -2.00 15.84
C GLN A 78 -13.03 -2.12 16.43
N TRP A 79 -13.56 -3.32 16.44
CA TRP A 79 -14.90 -3.59 16.91
C TRP A 79 -14.98 -4.90 17.71
N ARG A 80 -16.05 -5.03 18.52
CA ARG A 80 -16.33 -6.22 19.35
C ARG A 80 -17.68 -6.79 18.98
N GLY A 81 -17.78 -8.11 19.05
CA GLY A 81 -19.02 -8.83 18.81
C GLY A 81 -18.86 -9.91 17.75
N GLU A 82 -19.90 -10.69 17.56
CA GLU A 82 -19.94 -11.73 16.52
C GLU A 82 -20.36 -11.18 15.16
N GLU A 83 -21.15 -10.11 15.16
CA GLU A 83 -21.60 -9.43 13.94
C GLU A 83 -20.78 -8.17 13.69
N ALA A 84 -20.35 -8.00 12.45
CA ALA A 84 -19.65 -6.79 12.03
C ALA A 84 -20.62 -5.60 12.01
N PRO A 85 -20.21 -4.42 12.52
CA PRO A 85 -21.01 -3.20 12.40
C PRO A 85 -21.19 -2.78 10.94
N GLU A 86 -22.22 -1.99 10.66
CA GLU A 86 -22.54 -1.49 9.31
C GLU A 86 -21.60 -0.37 8.85
N LEU A 87 -20.31 -0.70 8.76
CA LEU A 87 -19.25 0.29 8.48
C LEU A 87 -19.41 0.95 7.11
N LEU A 88 -19.69 0.18 6.06
CA LEU A 88 -19.80 0.69 4.70
C LEU A 88 -21.04 1.55 4.51
N THR A 89 -22.18 1.14 5.08
CA THR A 89 -23.43 1.91 5.06
C THR A 89 -23.27 3.24 5.80
N ALA A 90 -22.62 3.20 6.98
CA ALA A 90 -22.35 4.39 7.75
C ALA A 90 -21.40 5.36 7.03
N LEU A 91 -20.34 4.85 6.40
CA LEU A 91 -19.42 5.66 5.58
C LEU A 91 -20.14 6.32 4.40
N ALA A 92 -20.98 5.58 3.70
CA ALA A 92 -21.79 6.11 2.60
C ALA A 92 -22.75 7.20 3.11
N GLY A 93 -23.40 6.99 4.26
CA GLY A 93 -24.28 7.98 4.90
C GLY A 93 -23.55 9.27 5.32
N LEU A 94 -22.27 9.20 5.64
CA LEU A 94 -21.42 10.36 5.93
C LEU A 94 -20.92 11.07 4.66
N GLY A 95 -21.20 10.53 3.46
CA GLY A 95 -20.73 11.05 2.19
C GLY A 95 -19.32 10.61 1.80
N TYR A 96 -18.78 9.60 2.46
CA TYR A 96 -17.44 9.02 2.21
C TYR A 96 -17.57 7.54 1.83
N PRO A 97 -18.02 7.23 0.60
CA PRO A 97 -18.13 5.84 0.18
C PRO A 97 -16.76 5.16 0.25
N GLY A 98 -16.72 4.03 0.93
CA GLY A 98 -15.54 3.20 1.07
C GLY A 98 -15.83 1.77 0.64
N HIS A 99 -14.78 1.01 0.47
CA HIS A 99 -14.83 -0.43 0.24
C HIS A 99 -13.87 -1.12 1.20
N LEU A 100 -14.09 -2.40 1.42
CA LEU A 100 -13.15 -3.20 2.18
C LEU A 100 -11.76 -3.07 1.55
N PHE A 101 -10.79 -2.77 2.38
CA PHE A 101 -9.42 -2.93 1.97
C PHE A 101 -9.15 -4.44 1.99
N GLU A 102 -9.29 -5.07 0.82
CA GLU A 102 -8.67 -6.35 0.62
C GLU A 102 -7.17 -6.13 0.80
N SER A 103 -6.69 -6.40 2.02
CA SER A 103 -5.30 -6.75 2.20
C SER A 103 -5.13 -7.91 1.23
N GLU A 104 -4.47 -7.66 0.11
CA GLU A 104 -3.99 -8.74 -0.74
C GLU A 104 -3.16 -9.65 0.16
N ALA A 105 -3.87 -10.57 0.81
CA ALA A 105 -3.28 -11.62 1.65
C ALA A 105 -2.41 -12.54 0.78
N ASP A 106 -2.52 -12.39 -0.51
CA ASP A 106 -1.63 -12.96 -1.51
C ASP A 106 -0.71 -11.83 -1.98
N GLY A 107 0.32 -11.58 -1.19
CA GLY A 107 1.34 -10.53 -1.25
C GLY A 107 2.02 -10.24 -2.60
N LYS A 108 1.27 -10.20 -3.67
CA LYS A 108 1.71 -9.77 -4.99
C LYS A 108 1.25 -8.34 -5.26
N ASP A 109 1.88 -7.41 -4.57
CA ASP A 109 1.92 -6.03 -5.07
C ASP A 109 2.86 -6.03 -6.29
N PRO A 110 2.33 -5.97 -7.53
CA PRO A 110 3.15 -6.03 -8.74
C PRO A 110 4.15 -4.89 -8.81
N GLU A 111 3.83 -3.76 -8.20
CA GLU A 111 4.74 -2.62 -8.11
C GLU A 111 5.87 -2.89 -7.13
N ARG A 112 5.58 -3.47 -5.97
CA ARG A 112 6.59 -3.90 -5.01
C ARG A 112 7.53 -4.93 -5.62
N ASP A 113 6.98 -5.94 -6.32
CA ASP A 113 7.78 -6.97 -6.97
C ASP A 113 8.66 -6.40 -8.09
N ARG A 114 8.15 -5.41 -8.82
CA ARG A 114 8.90 -4.69 -9.84
C ARG A 114 10.07 -3.91 -9.22
N LEU A 115 9.81 -3.16 -8.16
CA LEU A 115 10.81 -2.40 -7.41
C LEU A 115 11.86 -3.32 -6.79
N MET A 116 11.42 -4.42 -6.17
CA MET A 116 12.34 -5.41 -5.57
C MET A 116 13.25 -6.07 -6.61
N ARG A 117 12.71 -6.41 -7.78
CA ARG A 117 13.51 -6.95 -8.90
C ARG A 117 14.53 -5.93 -9.41
N ALA A 118 14.12 -4.69 -9.60
CA ALA A 118 15.04 -3.65 -10.03
C ALA A 118 16.13 -3.36 -9.00
N LEU A 119 15.78 -3.37 -7.71
CA LEU A 119 16.75 -3.23 -6.62
C LEU A 119 17.74 -4.41 -6.58
N ALA A 120 17.25 -5.64 -6.74
CA ALA A 120 18.10 -6.83 -6.77
C ALA A 120 19.08 -6.79 -7.95
N VAL A 121 18.60 -6.43 -9.15
CA VAL A 121 19.44 -6.32 -10.36
C VAL A 121 20.48 -5.21 -10.19
N SER A 122 20.09 -4.03 -9.74
CA SER A 122 21.03 -2.92 -9.54
C SER A 122 22.06 -3.21 -8.45
N GLY A 123 21.65 -3.83 -7.35
CA GLY A 123 22.55 -4.25 -6.27
C GLY A 123 23.56 -5.30 -6.74
N PHE A 124 23.10 -6.29 -7.51
CA PHE A 124 23.98 -7.31 -8.08
C PHE A 124 25.01 -6.70 -9.05
N CYS A 125 24.56 -5.81 -9.96
CA CYS A 125 25.46 -5.12 -10.88
C CYS A 125 26.48 -4.24 -10.14
N ALA A 126 26.03 -3.45 -9.16
CA ALA A 126 26.91 -2.59 -8.36
C ALA A 126 27.97 -3.39 -7.62
N MET A 127 27.60 -4.53 -7.03
CA MET A 127 28.53 -5.41 -6.34
C MET A 127 29.62 -5.96 -7.28
N ASN A 128 29.21 -6.41 -8.48
CA ASN A 128 30.17 -6.91 -9.47
C ASN A 128 31.11 -5.82 -9.96
N ILE A 129 30.62 -4.62 -10.26
CA ILE A 129 31.45 -3.48 -10.68
C ILE A 129 32.43 -3.09 -9.56
N MET A 130 31.98 -3.14 -8.31
CA MET A 130 32.84 -2.85 -7.16
C MET A 130 33.97 -3.87 -7.01
N LEU A 131 33.68 -5.16 -7.18
CA LEU A 131 34.70 -6.22 -7.18
C LEU A 131 35.73 -6.03 -8.29
N LEU A 132 35.29 -5.71 -9.51
CA LEU A 132 36.18 -5.40 -10.63
C LEU A 132 37.04 -4.17 -10.34
N SER A 133 36.48 -3.15 -9.71
CA SER A 133 37.20 -1.94 -9.31
C SER A 133 38.30 -2.23 -8.30
N VAL A 134 38.03 -3.06 -7.29
CA VAL A 134 39.05 -3.49 -6.29
C VAL A 134 40.21 -4.20 -6.99
N SER A 135 39.95 -5.06 -7.97
CA SER A 135 40.98 -5.75 -8.73
C SER A 135 41.86 -4.78 -9.54
N VAL A 136 41.27 -3.72 -10.07
CA VAL A 136 42.02 -2.63 -10.76
C VAL A 136 42.91 -1.86 -9.79
N TRP A 137 42.43 -1.58 -8.58
CA TRP A 137 43.17 -0.84 -7.54
C TRP A 137 44.29 -1.66 -6.93
N SER A 138 44.17 -2.98 -6.88
CA SER A 138 45.20 -3.89 -6.35
C SER A 138 46.39 -4.13 -7.25
N GLY A 139 46.48 -3.39 -8.40
CA GLY A 139 47.69 -3.40 -9.25
C GLY A 139 47.57 -4.27 -10.49
N ALA A 140 46.38 -4.38 -11.08
CA ALA A 140 46.22 -5.09 -12.36
C ALA A 140 47.06 -4.46 -13.49
N GLU A 141 47.62 -5.31 -14.34
CA GLU A 141 48.36 -4.89 -15.55
C GLU A 141 47.47 -4.03 -16.49
N PRO A 142 48.07 -3.15 -17.27
CA PRO A 142 47.34 -2.20 -18.16
C PRO A 142 46.32 -2.89 -19.09
N GLU A 143 46.65 -4.04 -19.62
CA GLU A 143 45.75 -4.82 -20.49
C GLU A 143 44.51 -5.33 -19.71
N THR A 144 44.76 -5.91 -18.53
CA THR A 144 43.71 -6.41 -17.64
C THR A 144 42.82 -5.28 -17.13
N ARG A 145 43.39 -4.12 -16.81
CA ARG A 145 42.68 -2.91 -16.42
C ARG A 145 41.70 -2.46 -17.50
N ARG A 146 42.16 -2.43 -18.76
CA ARG A 146 41.35 -2.06 -19.93
C ARG A 146 40.19 -3.03 -20.11
N ALA A 147 40.45 -4.33 -20.01
CA ALA A 147 39.40 -5.37 -20.07
C ALA A 147 38.35 -5.19 -18.97
N PHE A 148 38.76 -4.95 -17.71
CA PHE A 148 37.83 -4.73 -16.60
C PHE A 148 36.96 -3.48 -16.76
N HIS A 149 37.49 -2.38 -17.34
CA HIS A 149 36.67 -1.24 -17.65
C HIS A 149 35.60 -1.54 -18.72
N TRP A 150 35.96 -2.28 -19.76
CA TRP A 150 34.97 -2.69 -20.76
C TRP A 150 33.89 -3.61 -20.20
N ILE A 151 34.26 -4.57 -19.36
CA ILE A 151 33.33 -5.49 -18.68
C ILE A 151 32.40 -4.68 -17.75
N SER A 152 32.95 -3.78 -16.96
CA SER A 152 32.16 -2.91 -16.07
C SER A 152 31.16 -2.06 -16.85
N GLY A 153 31.58 -1.48 -17.98
CA GLY A 153 30.69 -0.73 -18.87
C GLY A 153 29.58 -1.61 -19.47
N ALA A 154 29.92 -2.82 -19.89
CA ALA A 154 28.97 -3.79 -20.41
C ALA A 154 27.92 -4.24 -19.37
N ILE A 155 28.28 -4.28 -18.09
CA ILE A 155 27.36 -4.57 -16.98
C ILE A 155 26.53 -3.33 -16.61
N ALA A 156 27.16 -2.16 -16.58
CA ALA A 156 26.52 -0.92 -16.15
C ALA A 156 25.40 -0.46 -17.12
N LEU A 157 25.63 -0.58 -18.42
CA LEU A 157 24.72 -0.06 -19.45
C LEU A 157 23.33 -0.74 -19.43
N PRO A 158 23.21 -2.09 -19.48
CA PRO A 158 21.92 -2.76 -19.37
C PRO A 158 21.28 -2.57 -17.98
N CYS A 159 22.07 -2.47 -16.91
CA CYS A 159 21.58 -2.16 -15.58
C CYS A 159 20.93 -0.77 -15.53
N LEU A 160 21.56 0.24 -16.12
CA LEU A 160 21.02 1.60 -16.19
C LEU A 160 19.71 1.63 -16.96
N ILE A 161 19.62 0.94 -18.09
CA ILE A 161 18.40 0.88 -18.91
C ILE A 161 17.27 0.16 -18.17
N TYR A 162 17.57 -0.96 -17.51
CA TYR A 162 16.54 -1.76 -16.82
C TYR A 162 16.04 -1.07 -15.53
N SER A 163 16.95 -0.66 -14.66
CA SER A 163 16.60 -0.05 -13.39
C SER A 163 16.20 1.42 -13.53
N GLY A 164 16.75 2.13 -14.52
CA GLY A 164 16.42 3.53 -14.79
C GLY A 164 14.99 3.73 -15.27
N ARG A 165 14.37 2.73 -15.91
CA ARG A 165 12.94 2.80 -16.33
C ARG A 165 11.95 3.07 -15.21
N ILE A 166 12.34 2.91 -13.96
CA ILE A 166 11.47 3.20 -12.81
C ILE A 166 11.37 4.70 -12.57
N PHE A 167 12.38 5.47 -12.98
CA PHE A 167 12.44 6.92 -12.76
C PHE A 167 11.89 7.74 -13.93
N PHE A 168 11.65 7.13 -15.07
CA PHE A 168 11.08 7.72 -16.27
C PHE A 168 9.75 7.07 -16.66
#